data_2ead9fb19dae34c82704310c9f1e05a8
#
_entry.id   2ead9fb19dae34c82704310c9f1e05a8
#
_cell.length_a   1.000
_cell.length_b   1.000
_cell.length_c   1.000
_cell.angle_alpha   90.00
_cell.angle_beta   90.00
_cell.angle_gamma   90.00
#
_symmetry.space_group_name_H-M   'P 1'
#
loop_
_entity.id
_entity.type
_entity.pdbx_description
1 polymer ?
#
loop_
_entity_poly.entity_id
_entity_poly.type
_entity_poly.pdbx_seq_one_letter_code
_entity_poly.pdbx_strand_id
1 'polypeptide(L)'
;LQGFILVNAAEIMRYTYVEEHNENGWTYKDTKQTEAMFRNVFLPILSEFYKTKPYTNGNWGIAVTKAQIGISVFLNDTKLYDDALDFFYHGKDNGTLPNYVAETGQIQESGRDQAHCMLGIGCLAEIAEVAWNQGDDLYGALDNRIMKGCEYLSKSNLGYDVPFHVWKDLTGKYSNWQSLGQ
;
A
#
# COMPACT_ATOMS: atom_id res chain seq x y z
N LEU A 1 4.87 4.37 5.53
CA LEU A 1 5.58 3.10 5.74
C LEU A 1 5.65 2.73 7.23
N GLN A 2 6.09 3.63 8.12
CA GLN A 2 6.25 3.34 9.55
C GLN A 2 4.94 2.92 10.23
N GLY A 3 3.82 3.55 9.88
CA GLY A 3 2.51 3.20 10.45
C GLY A 3 2.13 1.74 10.19
N PHE A 4 2.46 1.19 9.02
CA PHE A 4 2.20 -0.21 8.69
C PHE A 4 3.08 -1.17 9.51
N ILE A 5 4.37 -0.85 9.66
CA ILE A 5 5.28 -1.66 10.48
C ILE A 5 4.83 -1.68 11.93
N LEU A 6 4.46 -0.53 12.48
CA LEU A 6 4.01 -0.41 13.87
C LEU A 6 2.70 -1.15 14.12
N VAL A 7 1.74 -1.07 13.20
CA VAL A 7 0.46 -1.76 13.39
C VAL A 7 0.60 -3.28 13.32
N ASN A 8 1.43 -3.79 12.41
CA ASN A 8 1.72 -5.22 12.34
C ASN A 8 2.44 -5.71 13.61
N ALA A 9 3.40 -4.94 14.11
CA ALA A 9 4.06 -5.26 15.37
C ALA A 9 3.06 -5.30 16.55
N ALA A 10 2.16 -4.31 16.63
CA ALA A 10 1.13 -4.26 17.63
C ALA A 10 0.14 -5.43 17.54
N GLU A 11 -0.24 -5.81 16.29
CA GLU A 11 -1.11 -6.96 16.04
C GLU A 11 -0.47 -8.27 16.51
N ILE A 12 0.81 -8.47 16.20
CA ILE A 12 1.57 -9.63 16.68
C ILE A 12 1.63 -9.62 18.21
N MET A 13 1.99 -8.50 18.81
CA MET A 13 2.16 -8.41 20.28
C MET A 13 0.86 -8.74 21.01
N ARG A 14 -0.28 -8.21 20.60
CA ARG A 14 -1.56 -8.41 21.29
C ARG A 14 -2.10 -9.83 21.23
N TYR A 15 -1.60 -10.66 20.31
CA TYR A 15 -2.05 -12.05 20.15
C TYR A 15 -1.00 -13.09 20.54
N THR A 16 0.27 -12.73 20.56
CA THR A 16 1.36 -13.69 20.80
C THR A 16 2.15 -13.41 22.07
N TYR A 17 2.12 -12.17 22.59
CA TYR A 17 2.88 -11.77 23.76
C TYR A 17 1.97 -11.21 24.85
N VAL A 18 0.93 -11.96 25.19
CA VAL A 18 -0.08 -11.57 26.16
C VAL A 18 0.38 -11.79 27.62
N GLU A 19 -0.14 -10.97 28.55
CA GLU A 19 0.23 -11.02 29.98
C GLU A 19 -0.11 -12.36 30.66
N GLU A 20 -1.12 -13.07 30.17
CA GLU A 20 -1.49 -14.41 30.69
C GLU A 20 -0.35 -15.42 30.60
N HIS A 21 0.60 -15.23 29.71
CA HIS A 21 1.72 -16.11 29.45
C HIS A 21 3.09 -15.49 29.73
N ASN A 22 3.14 -14.18 29.96
CA ASN A 22 4.37 -13.42 30.14
C ASN A 22 4.18 -12.33 31.20
N GLU A 23 4.99 -12.34 32.26
CA GLU A 23 4.90 -11.40 33.38
C GLU A 23 4.90 -9.91 32.96
N ASN A 24 5.57 -9.59 31.83
CA ASN A 24 5.61 -8.26 31.24
C ASN A 24 4.96 -8.25 29.84
N GLY A 25 3.95 -9.08 29.63
CA GLY A 25 3.27 -9.23 28.34
C GLY A 25 2.37 -8.05 28.01
N TRP A 26 1.85 -8.09 26.79
CA TRP A 26 0.91 -7.09 26.25
C TRP A 26 -0.43 -7.13 27.00
N THR A 27 -0.84 -5.99 27.52
CA THR A 27 -2.06 -5.83 28.32
C THR A 27 -3.22 -5.21 27.52
N TYR A 28 -4.42 -5.28 28.05
CA TYR A 28 -5.56 -4.52 27.53
C TYR A 28 -5.29 -3.01 27.50
N LYS A 29 -4.57 -2.49 28.51
CA LYS A 29 -4.17 -1.07 28.55
C LYS A 29 -3.28 -0.71 27.38
N ASP A 30 -2.32 -1.56 27.01
CA ASP A 30 -1.43 -1.35 25.87
C ASP A 30 -2.20 -1.33 24.57
N THR A 31 -3.18 -2.24 24.41
CA THR A 31 -4.09 -2.22 23.27
C THR A 31 -4.81 -0.87 23.16
N LYS A 32 -5.42 -0.37 24.26
CA LYS A 32 -6.14 0.90 24.25
C LYS A 32 -5.26 2.11 24.00
N GLN A 33 -4.05 2.12 24.51
CA GLN A 33 -3.08 3.18 24.23
C GLN A 33 -2.64 3.17 22.75
N THR A 34 -2.43 2.00 22.20
CA THR A 34 -2.05 1.82 20.80
C THR A 34 -3.19 2.21 19.86
N GLU A 35 -4.43 1.81 20.15
CA GLU A 35 -5.62 2.27 19.41
C GLU A 35 -5.71 3.82 19.43
N ALA A 36 -5.52 4.42 20.61
CA ALA A 36 -5.55 5.89 20.73
C ALA A 36 -4.42 6.55 19.94
N MET A 37 -3.24 5.98 19.92
CA MET A 37 -2.11 6.47 19.11
C MET A 37 -2.47 6.43 17.61
N PHE A 38 -2.99 5.31 17.10
CA PHE A 38 -3.36 5.24 15.69
C PHE A 38 -4.49 6.22 15.35
N ARG A 39 -5.53 6.34 16.18
CA ARG A 39 -6.65 7.26 15.93
C ARG A 39 -6.26 8.72 16.00
N ASN A 40 -5.39 9.10 16.94
CA ASN A 40 -5.13 10.51 17.24
C ASN A 40 -3.84 11.04 16.59
N VAL A 41 -2.94 10.15 16.15
CA VAL A 41 -1.66 10.56 15.55
C VAL A 41 -1.58 10.12 14.09
N PHE A 42 -1.70 8.83 13.79
CA PHE A 42 -1.47 8.31 12.44
C PHE A 42 -2.61 8.64 11.47
N LEU A 43 -3.85 8.33 11.83
CA LEU A 43 -5.00 8.55 10.92
C LEU A 43 -5.17 10.02 10.50
N PRO A 44 -5.00 11.04 11.38
CA PRO A 44 -5.06 12.42 10.94
C PRO A 44 -3.99 12.76 9.88
N ILE A 45 -2.77 12.25 10.03
CA ILE A 45 -1.68 12.46 9.07
C ILE A 45 -2.00 11.80 7.73
N LEU A 46 -2.51 10.55 7.74
CA LEU A 46 -2.89 9.85 6.51
C LEU A 46 -4.05 10.56 5.80
N SER A 47 -5.07 10.98 6.56
CA SER A 47 -6.20 11.74 6.02
C SER A 47 -5.79 13.09 5.45
N GLU A 48 -4.87 13.79 6.11
CA GLU A 48 -4.35 15.09 5.64
C GLU A 48 -3.53 14.92 4.35
N PHE A 49 -2.81 13.80 4.20
CA PHE A 49 -2.05 13.51 2.99
C PHE A 49 -2.95 13.52 1.75
N TYR A 50 -4.09 12.84 1.78
CA TYR A 50 -5.02 12.83 0.65
C TYR A 50 -5.62 14.19 0.31
N LYS A 51 -5.71 15.10 1.28
CA LYS A 51 -6.25 16.44 1.09
C LYS A 51 -5.22 17.43 0.55
N THR A 52 -3.99 17.36 1.07
CA THR A 52 -2.97 18.39 0.81
C THR A 52 -1.96 17.99 -0.24
N LYS A 53 -1.84 16.70 -0.51
CA LYS A 53 -0.90 16.15 -1.50
C LYS A 53 -1.60 15.23 -2.50
N PRO A 54 -2.78 15.63 -3.04
CA PRO A 54 -3.35 14.91 -4.15
C PRO A 54 -2.32 14.94 -5.28
N TYR A 55 -2.20 13.84 -5.99
CA TYR A 55 -1.30 13.80 -7.14
C TYR A 55 0.20 13.77 -6.81
N THR A 56 0.58 13.13 -5.72
CA THR A 56 1.96 12.67 -5.54
C THR A 56 2.26 11.52 -6.49
N ASN A 57 3.51 11.14 -6.56
CA ASN A 57 3.89 9.91 -7.28
C ASN A 57 3.22 8.69 -6.64
N GLY A 58 2.88 7.68 -7.44
CA GLY A 58 1.96 6.61 -7.03
C GLY A 58 2.37 5.84 -5.78
N ASN A 59 3.68 5.58 -5.59
CA ASN A 59 4.19 4.88 -4.41
C ASN A 59 3.82 5.56 -3.08
N TRP A 60 3.61 6.88 -3.06
CA TRP A 60 3.19 7.61 -1.86
C TRP A 60 1.74 7.30 -1.48
N GLY A 61 0.83 7.39 -2.45
CA GLY A 61 -0.59 7.05 -2.24
C GLY A 61 -0.75 5.59 -1.81
N ILE A 62 -0.02 4.66 -2.45
CA ILE A 62 -0.03 3.24 -2.08
C ILE A 62 0.47 3.05 -0.63
N ALA A 63 1.55 3.73 -0.23
CA ALA A 63 2.09 3.62 1.12
C ALA A 63 1.13 4.14 2.19
N VAL A 64 0.35 5.18 1.87
CA VAL A 64 -0.71 5.70 2.76
C VAL A 64 -1.86 4.69 2.86
N THR A 65 -2.34 4.16 1.74
CA THR A 65 -3.39 3.13 1.71
C THR A 65 -2.97 1.87 2.48
N LYS A 66 -1.72 1.43 2.32
CA LYS A 66 -1.16 0.31 3.08
C LYS A 66 -1.21 0.54 4.60
N ALA A 67 -0.83 1.72 5.04
CA ALA A 67 -0.91 2.06 6.46
C ALA A 67 -2.37 2.11 6.95
N GLN A 68 -3.26 2.70 6.17
CA GLN A 68 -4.67 2.82 6.52
C GLN A 68 -5.35 1.45 6.65
N ILE A 69 -5.16 0.55 5.69
CA ILE A 69 -5.79 -0.78 5.72
C ILE A 69 -5.29 -1.61 6.91
N GLY A 70 -3.99 -1.59 7.23
CA GLY A 70 -3.47 -2.26 8.41
C GLY A 70 -4.02 -1.69 9.72
N ILE A 71 -4.08 -0.36 9.82
CA ILE A 71 -4.64 0.33 11.00
C ILE A 71 -6.14 0.02 11.16
N SER A 72 -6.90 -0.04 10.07
CA SER A 72 -8.34 -0.35 10.13
C SER A 72 -8.60 -1.74 10.71
N VAL A 73 -7.80 -2.74 10.32
CA VAL A 73 -7.88 -4.10 10.88
C VAL A 73 -7.56 -4.09 12.37
N PHE A 74 -6.46 -3.47 12.78
CA PHE A 74 -6.10 -3.36 14.20
C PHE A 74 -7.18 -2.70 15.05
N LEU A 75 -7.82 -1.66 14.52
CA LEU A 75 -8.88 -0.91 15.19
C LEU A 75 -10.25 -1.58 15.11
N ASN A 76 -10.38 -2.68 14.37
CA ASN A 76 -11.67 -3.31 14.03
C ASN A 76 -12.67 -2.28 13.45
N ASP A 77 -12.20 -1.42 12.55
CA ASP A 77 -12.96 -0.31 11.96
C ASP A 77 -13.27 -0.63 10.49
N THR A 78 -14.44 -1.26 10.28
CA THR A 78 -14.87 -1.71 8.95
C THR A 78 -15.05 -0.55 7.97
N LYS A 79 -15.55 0.60 8.46
CA LYS A 79 -15.71 1.77 7.59
C LYS A 79 -14.36 2.26 7.07
N LEU A 80 -13.35 2.34 7.93
CA LEU A 80 -12.02 2.76 7.54
C LEU A 80 -11.36 1.76 6.57
N TYR A 81 -11.66 0.47 6.74
CA TYR A 81 -11.24 -0.60 5.85
C TYR A 81 -11.87 -0.46 4.47
N ASP A 82 -13.20 -0.30 4.42
CA ASP A 82 -13.96 -0.11 3.18
C ASP A 82 -13.51 1.16 2.43
N ASP A 83 -13.26 2.25 3.15
CA ASP A 83 -12.72 3.48 2.58
C ASP A 83 -11.32 3.25 1.93
N ALA A 84 -10.49 2.38 2.51
CA ALA A 84 -9.19 2.02 1.95
C ALA A 84 -9.32 1.15 0.69
N LEU A 85 -10.26 0.20 0.66
CA LEU A 85 -10.57 -0.61 -0.51
C LEU A 85 -11.15 0.24 -1.65
N ASP A 86 -12.09 1.13 -1.35
CA ASP A 86 -12.65 2.04 -2.35
C ASP A 86 -11.56 2.92 -2.96
N PHE A 87 -10.67 3.47 -2.14
CA PHE A 87 -9.54 4.23 -2.64
C PHE A 87 -8.59 3.37 -3.50
N PHE A 88 -8.29 2.15 -3.10
CA PHE A 88 -7.45 1.23 -3.85
C PHE A 88 -7.95 1.02 -5.29
N TYR A 89 -9.27 0.94 -5.49
CA TYR A 89 -9.88 0.73 -6.80
C TYR A 89 -10.23 2.02 -7.54
N HIS A 90 -10.76 3.02 -6.84
CA HIS A 90 -11.49 4.14 -7.45
C HIS A 90 -10.94 5.52 -7.09
N GLY A 91 -9.95 5.60 -6.22
CA GLY A 91 -9.34 6.85 -5.81
C GLY A 91 -8.78 7.65 -7.00
N LYS A 92 -8.89 8.98 -6.91
CA LYS A 92 -8.34 9.90 -7.92
C LYS A 92 -6.89 10.25 -7.62
N ASP A 93 -6.04 9.23 -7.58
CA ASP A 93 -4.63 9.34 -7.22
C ASP A 93 -3.79 8.38 -8.08
N ASN A 94 -2.52 8.73 -8.30
CA ASN A 94 -1.57 7.86 -9.01
C ASN A 94 -1.30 6.55 -8.27
N GLY A 95 -1.58 6.48 -6.97
CA GLY A 95 -1.36 5.32 -6.11
C GLY A 95 -2.53 4.33 -6.02
N THR A 96 -3.54 4.45 -6.87
CA THR A 96 -4.57 3.42 -6.99
C THR A 96 -4.12 2.31 -7.92
N LEU A 97 -4.66 1.10 -7.78
CA LEU A 97 -4.23 -0.02 -8.61
C LEU A 97 -4.33 0.27 -10.12
N PRO A 98 -5.46 0.78 -10.67
CA PRO A 98 -5.56 1.04 -12.10
C PRO A 98 -4.66 2.17 -12.59
N ASN A 99 -4.29 3.12 -11.74
CA ASN A 99 -3.44 4.25 -12.09
C ASN A 99 -1.96 3.98 -11.85
N TYR A 100 -1.61 2.92 -11.14
CA TYR A 100 -0.22 2.58 -10.84
C TYR A 100 0.32 1.42 -11.67
N VAL A 101 -0.51 0.43 -12.00
CA VAL A 101 -0.13 -0.73 -12.82
C VAL A 101 -1.02 -0.79 -14.05
N ALA A 102 -0.43 -0.71 -15.24
CA ALA A 102 -1.12 -0.83 -16.52
C ALA A 102 -1.60 -2.29 -16.78
N GLU A 103 -2.48 -2.47 -17.75
CA GLU A 103 -2.94 -3.80 -18.18
C GLU A 103 -1.81 -4.71 -18.67
N THR A 104 -0.75 -4.11 -19.21
CA THR A 104 0.47 -4.79 -19.64
C THR A 104 1.41 -5.18 -18.50
N GLY A 105 1.10 -4.76 -17.26
CA GLY A 105 1.98 -4.90 -16.10
C GLY A 105 2.98 -3.75 -15.94
N GLN A 106 3.11 -2.84 -16.90
CA GLN A 106 4.00 -1.69 -16.74
C GLN A 106 3.59 -0.88 -15.51
N ILE A 107 4.58 -0.50 -14.70
CA ILE A 107 4.38 0.26 -13.47
C ILE A 107 4.55 1.76 -13.76
N GLN A 108 3.76 2.61 -13.13
CA GLN A 108 3.77 4.07 -13.33
C GLN A 108 5.18 4.67 -13.15
N GLU A 109 5.97 4.10 -12.27
CA GLU A 109 7.34 4.55 -12.00
C GLU A 109 8.43 3.80 -12.80
N SER A 110 8.05 2.96 -13.77
CA SER A 110 9.02 2.13 -14.52
C SER A 110 10.04 2.96 -15.31
N GLY A 111 9.72 4.18 -15.65
CA GLY A 111 10.67 5.12 -16.27
C GLY A 111 11.51 5.91 -15.27
N ARG A 112 11.20 5.84 -13.98
CA ARG A 112 11.92 6.54 -12.92
C ARG A 112 13.15 5.76 -12.45
N ASP A 113 12.92 4.68 -11.74
CA ASP A 113 13.94 3.74 -11.27
C ASP A 113 13.31 2.46 -10.71
N GLN A 114 14.11 1.41 -10.60
CA GLN A 114 13.67 0.11 -10.13
C GLN A 114 13.32 0.09 -8.63
N ALA A 115 14.02 0.88 -7.82
CA ALA A 115 13.78 0.90 -6.37
C ALA A 115 12.38 1.40 -6.03
N HIS A 116 11.90 2.44 -6.73
CA HIS A 116 10.54 2.95 -6.53
C HIS A 116 9.47 2.01 -7.09
N CYS A 117 9.76 1.35 -8.22
CA CYS A 117 8.88 0.30 -8.74
C CYS A 117 8.72 -0.85 -7.75
N MET A 118 9.82 -1.35 -7.18
CA MET A 118 9.81 -2.41 -6.17
C MET A 118 9.07 -1.98 -4.90
N LEU A 119 9.28 -0.74 -4.46
CA LEU A 119 8.58 -0.18 -3.31
C LEU A 119 7.06 -0.15 -3.52
N GLY A 120 6.61 0.36 -4.66
CA GLY A 120 5.18 0.50 -4.95
C GLY A 120 4.49 -0.85 -5.12
N ILE A 121 5.07 -1.76 -5.92
CA ILE A 121 4.47 -3.08 -6.14
C ILE A 121 4.49 -3.93 -4.87
N GLY A 122 5.55 -3.83 -4.06
CA GLY A 122 5.63 -4.46 -2.75
C GLY A 122 4.55 -3.96 -1.80
N CYS A 123 4.31 -2.65 -1.76
CA CYS A 123 3.22 -2.08 -0.95
C CYS A 123 1.83 -2.53 -1.43
N LEU A 124 1.60 -2.70 -2.76
CA LEU A 124 0.36 -3.26 -3.28
C LEU A 124 0.17 -4.72 -2.85
N ALA A 125 1.23 -5.53 -2.89
CA ALA A 125 1.19 -6.91 -2.43
C ALA A 125 0.88 -7.00 -0.92
N GLU A 126 1.44 -6.11 -0.10
CA GLU A 126 1.15 -6.06 1.34
C GLU A 126 -0.29 -5.61 1.63
N ILE A 127 -0.87 -4.71 0.82
CA ILE A 127 -2.30 -4.36 0.89
C ILE A 127 -3.14 -5.61 0.56
N ALA A 128 -2.80 -6.32 -0.51
CA ALA A 128 -3.51 -7.53 -0.91
C ALA A 128 -3.42 -8.63 0.15
N GLU A 129 -2.27 -8.79 0.82
CA GLU A 129 -2.10 -9.76 1.91
C GLU A 129 -2.96 -9.43 3.12
N VAL A 130 -3.03 -8.15 3.52
CA VAL A 130 -3.94 -7.73 4.59
C VAL A 130 -5.39 -8.05 4.22
N ALA A 131 -5.81 -7.69 3.00
CA ALA A 131 -7.17 -7.93 2.52
C ALA A 131 -7.50 -9.41 2.43
N TRP A 132 -6.58 -10.24 1.93
CA TRP A 132 -6.73 -11.70 1.87
C TRP A 132 -7.03 -12.32 3.25
N ASN A 133 -6.33 -11.85 4.27
CA ASN A 133 -6.56 -12.29 5.65
C ASN A 133 -7.90 -11.79 6.24
N GLN A 134 -8.56 -10.83 5.58
CA GLN A 134 -9.91 -10.40 5.92
C GLN A 134 -10.99 -11.04 5.04
N GLY A 135 -10.60 -11.84 4.04
CA GLY A 135 -11.51 -12.55 3.14
C GLY A 135 -11.73 -11.87 1.78
N ASP A 136 -11.02 -10.79 1.49
CA ASP A 136 -11.10 -10.05 0.22
C ASP A 136 -9.93 -10.38 -0.71
N ASP A 137 -10.22 -10.84 -1.92
CA ASP A 137 -9.21 -11.19 -2.93
C ASP A 137 -8.80 -9.96 -3.76
N LEU A 138 -7.78 -9.24 -3.31
CA LEU A 138 -7.16 -8.19 -4.09
C LEU A 138 -6.04 -8.70 -5.02
N TYR A 139 -5.55 -9.93 -4.83
CA TYR A 139 -4.60 -10.54 -5.77
C TYR A 139 -5.22 -10.77 -7.14
N GLY A 140 -6.50 -11.21 -7.18
CA GLY A 140 -7.29 -11.35 -8.40
C GLY A 140 -7.77 -10.04 -9.02
N ALA A 141 -7.61 -8.92 -8.33
CA ALA A 141 -8.13 -7.62 -8.75
C ALA A 141 -7.68 -7.22 -10.17
N LEU A 142 -8.61 -6.70 -10.97
CA LEU A 142 -8.36 -6.19 -12.33
C LEU A 142 -7.55 -7.16 -13.20
N ASP A 143 -7.97 -8.42 -13.22
CA ASP A 143 -7.31 -9.49 -13.97
C ASP A 143 -5.85 -9.70 -13.52
N ASN A 144 -5.68 -9.97 -12.24
CA ASN A 144 -4.38 -10.23 -11.59
C ASN A 144 -3.36 -9.09 -11.81
N ARG A 145 -3.79 -7.86 -11.72
CA ARG A 145 -2.99 -6.68 -12.05
C ARG A 145 -1.70 -6.57 -11.25
N ILE A 146 -1.73 -6.91 -9.95
CA ILE A 146 -0.54 -6.93 -9.09
C ILE A 146 0.47 -7.96 -9.61
N MET A 147 0.04 -9.17 -9.94
CA MET A 147 0.90 -10.21 -10.48
C MET A 147 1.55 -9.79 -11.80
N LYS A 148 0.79 -9.18 -12.71
CA LYS A 148 1.35 -8.64 -13.96
C LYS A 148 2.43 -7.60 -13.71
N GLY A 149 2.24 -6.73 -12.71
CA GLY A 149 3.27 -5.76 -12.27
C GLY A 149 4.52 -6.44 -11.74
N CYS A 150 4.37 -7.48 -10.93
CA CYS A 150 5.48 -8.29 -10.42
C CYS A 150 6.25 -8.98 -11.56
N GLU A 151 5.54 -9.57 -12.53
CA GLU A 151 6.17 -10.19 -13.71
C GLU A 151 6.95 -9.19 -14.56
N TYR A 152 6.32 -8.04 -14.84
CA TYR A 152 6.96 -6.97 -15.62
C TYR A 152 8.26 -6.52 -14.97
N LEU A 153 8.22 -6.23 -13.67
CA LEU A 153 9.38 -5.79 -12.90
C LEU A 153 10.45 -6.88 -12.82
N SER A 154 10.07 -8.12 -12.58
CA SER A 154 11.00 -9.24 -12.49
C SER A 154 11.70 -9.49 -13.83
N LYS A 155 10.97 -9.47 -14.94
CA LYS A 155 11.54 -9.61 -16.29
C LYS A 155 12.56 -8.50 -16.57
N SER A 156 12.19 -7.24 -16.30
CA SER A 156 13.09 -6.09 -16.47
C SER A 156 14.37 -6.24 -15.65
N ASN A 157 14.26 -6.60 -14.37
CA ASN A 157 15.40 -6.76 -13.47
C ASN A 157 16.31 -7.94 -13.83
N LEU A 158 15.77 -8.96 -14.50
CA LEU A 158 16.56 -10.09 -15.03
C LEU A 158 17.18 -9.80 -16.40
N GLY A 159 16.99 -8.60 -16.94
CA GLY A 159 17.56 -8.17 -18.23
C GLY A 159 16.78 -8.64 -19.46
N TYR A 160 15.53 -9.08 -19.29
CA TYR A 160 14.65 -9.37 -20.42
C TYR A 160 14.01 -8.08 -20.94
N ASP A 161 13.74 -8.06 -22.23
CA ASP A 161 12.99 -6.97 -22.86
C ASP A 161 11.55 -6.97 -22.33
N VAL A 162 11.09 -5.79 -21.93
CA VAL A 162 9.71 -5.53 -21.53
C VAL A 162 9.15 -4.37 -22.35
N PRO A 163 7.86 -4.38 -22.71
CA PRO A 163 7.27 -3.25 -23.42
C PRO A 163 7.30 -2.00 -22.54
N PHE A 164 7.73 -0.88 -23.10
CA PHE A 164 7.73 0.41 -22.41
C PHE A 164 6.93 1.43 -23.22
N HIS A 165 5.98 2.07 -22.56
CA HIS A 165 5.26 3.22 -23.08
C HIS A 165 5.45 4.41 -22.15
N VAL A 166 5.60 5.60 -22.71
CA VAL A 166 5.67 6.83 -21.91
C VAL A 166 4.39 6.94 -21.10
N TRP A 167 4.53 6.88 -19.77
CA TRP A 167 3.39 6.92 -18.88
C TRP A 167 2.78 8.31 -18.84
N LYS A 168 1.45 8.35 -18.88
CA LYS A 168 0.68 9.60 -18.68
C LYS A 168 -0.02 9.47 -17.33
N ASP A 169 0.60 10.00 -16.30
CA ASP A 169 -0.02 10.04 -14.97
C ASP A 169 -1.17 11.05 -14.92
N LEU A 170 -2.00 10.98 -13.88
CA LEU A 170 -3.20 11.82 -13.73
C LEU A 170 -2.92 13.32 -13.74
N THR A 171 -1.69 13.73 -13.47
CA THR A 171 -1.31 15.14 -13.35
C THR A 171 -0.47 15.65 -14.50
N GLY A 172 0.08 14.76 -15.31
CA GLY A 172 1.12 15.05 -16.29
C GLY A 172 2.49 15.39 -15.66
N LYS A 173 2.58 15.45 -14.34
CA LYS A 173 3.80 15.84 -13.62
C LYS A 173 4.88 14.75 -13.64
N TYR A 174 4.46 13.48 -13.65
CA TYR A 174 5.33 12.31 -13.66
C TYR A 174 5.29 11.57 -14.99
N SER A 175 5.13 12.29 -16.09
CA SER A 175 4.95 11.77 -17.44
C SER A 175 6.16 12.04 -18.36
N ASN A 176 7.32 12.35 -17.79
CA ASN A 176 8.48 12.81 -18.57
C ASN A 176 9.52 11.72 -18.86
N TRP A 177 9.36 10.53 -18.33
CA TRP A 177 10.29 9.42 -18.54
C TRP A 177 10.07 8.80 -19.91
N GLN A 178 11.15 8.77 -20.72
CA GLN A 178 11.12 8.32 -22.11
C GLN A 178 11.65 6.89 -22.31
N SER A 179 12.22 6.29 -21.26
CA SER A 179 12.77 4.94 -21.26
C SER A 179 12.66 4.32 -19.87
N LEU A 180 12.92 3.02 -19.78
CA LEU A 180 13.04 2.35 -18.50
C LEU A 180 14.14 3.00 -17.64
N GLY A 181 13.82 3.25 -16.39
CA GLY A 181 14.78 3.67 -15.36
C GLY A 181 15.56 2.47 -14.82
N GLN A 182 16.79 2.70 -14.41
CA GLN A 182 17.68 1.71 -13.79
C GLN A 182 17.69 1.81 -12.27
#